data_f0914034cf3a80754bcf9ba9c5dcea89
#
_entry.id   f0914034cf3a80754bcf9ba9c5dcea89
#
_cell.length_a   1.000
_cell.length_b   1.000
_cell.length_c   1.000
_cell.angle_alpha   90.00
_cell.angle_beta   90.00
_cell.angle_gamma   90.00
#
_symmetry.space_group_name_H-M   'P 1'
#
loop_
_entity.id
_entity.type
_entity.pdbx_description
1 polymer ?
#
loop_
_entity_poly.entity_id
_entity_poly.type
_entity_poly.pdbx_seq_one_letter_code
_entity_poly.pdbx_strand_id
1 'polypeptide(L)'
;MYNHNLFLKIHIFSFFVNNIIKFERTDFMEENFNSGKDENINLTILNEINKSAKMGMDSISYVLKKVGDENMKENLTFQYTEYGRIIDRVNNQFDKYGEIPDEAPVTDKMMAWMGTQMNTMTDKSNSKIAELMIQGGDMGIIKCQKLLNHNPRADEPVKNILNDFVTLQKNDIEQMKKFL
;
A
#
# COMPACT_ATOMS: atom_id res chain seq x y z
N MET A 1 9.31 -34.56 -21.66
CA MET A 1 8.13 -34.07 -20.91
C MET A 1 8.47 -32.67 -20.45
N TYR A 2 8.15 -31.65 -21.27
CA TYR A 2 8.43 -30.25 -20.94
C TYR A 2 7.48 -29.78 -19.86
N ASN A 3 8.06 -29.12 -18.86
CA ASN A 3 7.43 -28.74 -17.59
C ASN A 3 6.35 -27.63 -17.82
N HIS A 4 5.13 -28.04 -18.13
CA HIS A 4 3.96 -27.16 -18.37
C HIS A 4 3.73 -26.18 -17.20
N ASN A 5 4.12 -26.59 -15.97
CA ASN A 5 4.01 -25.78 -14.77
C ASN A 5 5.00 -24.60 -14.72
N LEU A 6 6.19 -24.74 -15.34
CA LEU A 6 7.17 -23.65 -15.38
C LEU A 6 6.76 -22.58 -16.40
N PHE A 7 6.19 -22.98 -17.52
CA PHE A 7 5.70 -22.07 -18.57
C PHE A 7 4.51 -21.24 -18.07
N LEU A 8 3.61 -21.87 -17.33
CA LEU A 8 2.46 -21.21 -16.70
C LEU A 8 2.91 -20.18 -15.61
N LYS A 9 3.89 -20.54 -14.80
CA LYS A 9 4.48 -19.64 -13.79
C LYS A 9 5.17 -18.43 -14.42
N ILE A 10 5.90 -18.61 -15.51
CA ILE A 10 6.57 -17.51 -16.23
C ILE A 10 5.53 -16.59 -16.91
N HIS A 11 4.47 -17.15 -17.47
CA HIS A 11 3.39 -16.35 -18.09
C HIS A 11 2.58 -15.57 -17.05
N ILE A 12 2.28 -16.17 -15.92
CA ILE A 12 1.61 -15.49 -14.79
C ILE A 12 2.51 -14.39 -14.23
N PHE A 13 3.82 -14.66 -14.07
CA PHE A 13 4.78 -13.66 -13.61
C PHE A 13 4.95 -12.51 -14.61
N SER A 14 5.04 -12.79 -15.90
CA SER A 14 5.14 -11.77 -16.97
C SER A 14 3.85 -10.94 -17.07
N PHE A 15 2.68 -11.57 -16.97
CA PHE A 15 1.39 -10.89 -16.91
C PHE A 15 1.29 -10.00 -15.65
N PHE A 16 1.83 -10.48 -14.54
CA PHE A 16 1.87 -9.77 -13.26
C PHE A 16 2.75 -8.53 -13.33
N VAL A 17 3.99 -8.68 -13.82
CA VAL A 17 4.95 -7.58 -14.00
C VAL A 17 4.40 -6.54 -14.98
N ASN A 18 3.81 -6.95 -16.10
CA ASN A 18 3.23 -6.05 -17.10
C ASN A 18 1.99 -5.30 -16.56
N ASN A 19 1.16 -5.94 -15.72
CA ASN A 19 0.02 -5.25 -15.11
C ASN A 19 0.44 -4.31 -13.96
N ILE A 20 1.48 -4.66 -13.19
CA ILE A 20 2.06 -3.74 -12.19
C ILE A 20 2.68 -2.52 -12.88
N ILE A 21 3.47 -2.72 -13.93
CA ILE A 21 4.08 -1.63 -14.71
C ILE A 21 3.01 -0.76 -15.37
N LYS A 22 1.92 -1.37 -15.87
CA LYS A 22 0.81 -0.65 -16.50
C LYS A 22 -0.03 0.12 -15.48
N PHE A 23 -0.25 -0.45 -14.29
CA PHE A 23 -0.93 0.20 -13.18
C PHE A 23 -0.12 1.40 -12.66
N GLU A 24 1.19 1.25 -12.45
CA GLU A 24 2.07 2.35 -12.04
C GLU A 24 2.16 3.46 -13.10
N ARG A 25 2.10 3.13 -14.38
CA ARG A 25 2.28 4.09 -15.47
C ARG A 25 1.03 4.90 -15.77
N THR A 26 -0.16 4.31 -15.67
CA THR A 26 -1.43 5.01 -15.93
C THR A 26 -1.87 5.85 -14.73
N ASP A 27 -1.85 5.32 -13.52
CA ASP A 27 -2.34 6.08 -12.36
C ASP A 27 -1.40 7.24 -11.96
N PHE A 28 -0.07 7.05 -12.09
CA PHE A 28 0.90 8.11 -11.79
C PHE A 28 0.96 9.22 -12.85
N MET A 29 0.76 8.89 -14.14
CA MET A 29 0.86 9.87 -15.23
C MET A 29 -0.45 10.64 -15.45
N GLU A 30 -1.62 10.04 -15.19
CA GLU A 30 -2.91 10.72 -15.40
C GLU A 30 -3.30 11.65 -14.24
N GLU A 31 -2.99 11.31 -12.98
CA GLU A 31 -3.31 12.17 -11.84
C GLU A 31 -2.40 13.43 -11.76
N ASN A 32 -1.12 13.35 -12.19
CA ASN A 32 -0.18 14.46 -12.04
C ASN A 32 -0.10 15.42 -13.23
N PHE A 33 -0.74 15.14 -14.37
CA PHE A 33 -0.64 15.98 -15.57
C PHE A 33 -1.81 16.95 -15.75
N ASN A 34 -2.85 16.88 -14.93
CA ASN A 34 -4.08 17.66 -15.11
C ASN A 34 -4.31 18.77 -14.08
N SER A 35 -3.35 19.08 -13.20
CA SER A 35 -3.48 20.17 -12.22
C SER A 35 -2.75 21.42 -12.70
N GLY A 36 -3.42 22.20 -13.53
CA GLY A 36 -3.06 23.59 -13.82
C GLY A 36 -3.47 24.57 -12.72
N LYS A 37 -3.51 24.13 -11.46
CA LYS A 37 -3.65 24.97 -10.26
C LYS A 37 -2.40 24.80 -9.41
N ASP A 38 -1.96 25.85 -8.73
CA ASP A 38 -0.96 25.82 -7.65
C ASP A 38 -1.50 24.96 -6.48
N GLU A 39 -1.52 23.65 -6.70
CA GLU A 39 -1.94 22.70 -5.69
C GLU A 39 -0.84 22.63 -4.63
N ASN A 40 -1.21 22.81 -3.37
CA ASN A 40 -0.26 22.75 -2.27
C ASN A 40 0.31 21.34 -2.18
N ILE A 41 1.57 21.17 -2.58
CA ILE A 41 2.26 19.89 -2.63
C ILE A 41 2.20 19.12 -1.31
N ASN A 42 2.11 19.84 -0.19
CA ASN A 42 1.98 19.23 1.12
C ASN A 42 0.63 18.50 1.27
N LEU A 43 -0.46 19.10 0.78
CA LEU A 43 -1.79 18.49 0.80
C LEU A 43 -1.83 17.25 -0.11
N THR A 44 -1.23 17.34 -1.29
CA THR A 44 -1.11 16.19 -2.20
C THR A 44 -0.40 15.01 -1.54
N ILE A 45 0.75 15.26 -0.89
CA ILE A 45 1.49 14.21 -0.17
C ILE A 45 0.66 13.65 0.99
N LEU A 46 0.02 14.49 1.78
CA LEU A 46 -0.82 14.06 2.90
C LEU A 46 -2.00 13.21 2.43
N ASN A 47 -2.67 13.59 1.34
CA ASN A 47 -3.73 12.80 0.73
C ASN A 47 -3.24 11.42 0.28
N GLU A 48 -2.05 11.35 -0.33
CA GLU A 48 -1.46 10.09 -0.76
C GLU A 48 -1.07 9.17 0.40
N ILE A 49 -0.57 9.73 1.52
CA ILE A 49 -0.31 8.97 2.75
C ILE A 49 -1.65 8.44 3.31
N ASN A 50 -2.67 9.30 3.42
CA ASN A 50 -3.99 8.94 3.93
C ASN A 50 -4.62 7.79 3.13
N LYS A 51 -4.62 7.93 1.79
CA LYS A 51 -5.12 6.92 0.85
C LYS A 51 -4.36 5.59 1.00
N SER A 52 -3.03 5.64 1.07
CA SER A 52 -2.19 4.44 1.19
C SER A 52 -2.37 3.74 2.54
N ALA A 53 -2.48 4.50 3.64
CA ALA A 53 -2.71 3.94 4.97
C ALA A 53 -4.11 3.31 5.09
N LYS A 54 -5.16 3.96 4.58
CA LYS A 54 -6.51 3.39 4.52
C LYS A 54 -6.54 2.09 3.71
N MET A 55 -5.88 2.06 2.55
CA MET A 55 -5.74 0.83 1.75
C MET A 55 -5.05 -0.30 2.53
N GLY A 56 -3.99 0.01 3.26
CA GLY A 56 -3.33 -0.96 4.13
C GLY A 56 -4.27 -1.52 5.20
N MET A 57 -5.02 -0.65 5.89
CA MET A 57 -6.01 -1.06 6.90
C MET A 57 -7.11 -1.95 6.30
N ASP A 58 -7.64 -1.61 5.13
CA ASP A 58 -8.66 -2.42 4.45
C ASP A 58 -8.12 -3.79 4.04
N SER A 59 -6.87 -3.83 3.53
CA SER A 59 -6.18 -5.06 3.18
C SER A 59 -5.99 -5.96 4.40
N ILE A 60 -5.53 -5.40 5.53
CA ILE A 60 -5.39 -6.12 6.79
C ILE A 60 -6.75 -6.63 7.28
N SER A 61 -7.78 -5.79 7.28
CA SER A 61 -9.14 -6.16 7.69
C SER A 61 -9.70 -7.33 6.86
N TYR A 62 -9.39 -7.36 5.56
CA TYR A 62 -9.79 -8.44 4.67
C TYR A 62 -9.05 -9.75 4.99
N VAL A 63 -7.74 -9.65 5.23
CA VAL A 63 -6.86 -10.80 5.50
C VAL A 63 -7.14 -11.40 6.88
N LEU A 64 -7.36 -10.59 7.92
CA LEU A 64 -7.64 -11.02 9.28
C LEU A 64 -8.81 -12.03 9.36
N LYS A 65 -9.79 -11.92 8.47
CA LYS A 65 -10.94 -12.84 8.40
C LYS A 65 -10.56 -14.23 7.89
N LYS A 66 -9.34 -14.41 7.38
CA LYS A 66 -8.88 -15.63 6.69
C LYS A 66 -7.66 -16.29 7.36
N VAL A 67 -6.95 -15.54 8.19
CA VAL A 67 -5.78 -16.03 8.95
C VAL A 67 -6.24 -16.92 10.09
N GLY A 68 -5.63 -18.12 10.19
CA GLY A 68 -5.87 -19.05 11.30
C GLY A 68 -4.83 -18.96 12.42
N ASP A 69 -3.65 -18.45 12.13
CA ASP A 69 -2.53 -18.35 13.06
C ASP A 69 -2.68 -17.13 13.99
N GLU A 70 -2.67 -17.34 15.29
CA GLU A 70 -2.89 -16.27 16.28
C GLU A 70 -1.74 -15.26 16.31
N ASN A 71 -0.48 -15.70 16.15
CA ASN A 71 0.67 -14.79 16.13
C ASN A 71 0.59 -13.84 14.91
N MET A 72 0.15 -14.39 13.77
CA MET A 72 -0.07 -13.57 12.57
C MET A 72 -1.22 -12.59 12.77
N LYS A 73 -2.32 -13.01 13.41
CA LYS A 73 -3.44 -12.11 13.73
C LYS A 73 -3.02 -10.97 14.64
N GLU A 74 -2.27 -11.27 15.70
CA GLU A 74 -1.76 -10.25 16.63
C GLU A 74 -0.88 -9.24 15.88
N ASN A 75 0.02 -9.73 15.03
CA ASN A 75 0.90 -8.87 14.23
C ASN A 75 0.11 -7.98 13.27
N LEU A 76 -0.84 -8.53 12.52
CA LEU A 76 -1.70 -7.77 11.61
C LEU A 76 -2.58 -6.76 12.36
N THR A 77 -3.09 -7.09 13.54
CA THR A 77 -3.86 -6.17 14.38
C THR A 77 -3.00 -5.01 14.87
N PHE A 78 -1.76 -5.27 15.23
CA PHE A 78 -0.80 -4.23 15.57
C PHE A 78 -0.54 -3.29 14.38
N GLN A 79 -0.26 -3.85 13.20
CA GLN A 79 -0.07 -3.07 11.96
C GLN A 79 -1.29 -2.19 11.68
N TYR A 80 -2.50 -2.74 11.78
CA TYR A 80 -3.75 -1.99 11.59
C TYR A 80 -3.82 -0.76 12.52
N THR A 81 -3.44 -0.94 13.80
CA THR A 81 -3.44 0.15 14.77
C THR A 81 -2.41 1.23 14.42
N GLU A 82 -1.22 0.82 14.00
CA GLU A 82 -0.16 1.76 13.61
C GLU A 82 -0.53 2.57 12.36
N TYR A 83 -1.20 1.95 11.37
CA TYR A 83 -1.74 2.69 10.23
C TYR A 83 -2.79 3.73 10.65
N GLY A 84 -3.65 3.39 11.62
CA GLY A 84 -4.58 4.36 12.22
C GLY A 84 -3.86 5.57 12.82
N ARG A 85 -2.75 5.36 13.54
CA ARG A 85 -1.94 6.45 14.10
C ARG A 85 -1.32 7.35 13.02
N ILE A 86 -0.91 6.77 11.88
CA ILE A 86 -0.46 7.57 10.73
C ILE A 86 -1.58 8.45 10.20
N ILE A 87 -2.80 7.90 10.05
CA ILE A 87 -3.98 8.67 9.62
C ILE A 87 -4.28 9.81 10.59
N ASP A 88 -4.23 9.59 11.89
CA ASP A 88 -4.43 10.64 12.90
C ASP A 88 -3.41 11.77 12.76
N ARG A 89 -2.15 11.44 12.51
CA ARG A 89 -1.09 12.44 12.28
C ARG A 89 -1.31 13.22 10.98
N VAL A 90 -1.77 12.56 9.93
CA VAL A 90 -2.14 13.20 8.66
C VAL A 90 -3.29 14.17 8.88
N ASN A 91 -4.36 13.75 9.57
CA ASN A 91 -5.51 14.61 9.89
C ASN A 91 -5.09 15.84 10.69
N ASN A 92 -4.29 15.66 11.74
CA ASN A 92 -3.74 16.75 12.53
C ASN A 92 -2.88 17.72 11.69
N GLN A 93 -2.26 17.25 10.62
CA GLN A 93 -1.49 18.13 9.74
C GLN A 93 -2.40 18.86 8.75
N PHE A 94 -3.48 18.24 8.26
CA PHE A 94 -4.53 18.91 7.49
C PHE A 94 -5.16 20.05 8.27
N ASP A 95 -5.49 19.83 9.54
CA ASP A 95 -6.05 20.86 10.44
C ASP A 95 -5.16 22.11 10.51
N LYS A 96 -3.82 21.94 10.53
CA LYS A 96 -2.87 23.07 10.55
C LYS A 96 -2.87 23.86 9.24
N TYR A 97 -3.24 23.24 8.13
CA TYR A 97 -3.41 23.93 6.84
C TYR A 97 -4.81 24.53 6.69
N GLY A 98 -5.74 24.28 7.61
CA GLY A 98 -7.14 24.69 7.54
C GLY A 98 -7.91 23.93 6.46
N GLU A 99 -7.47 22.72 6.13
CA GLU A 99 -8.02 21.86 5.08
C GLU A 99 -8.48 20.52 5.66
N ILE A 100 -9.24 19.78 4.89
CA ILE A 100 -9.69 18.42 5.22
C ILE A 100 -9.15 17.44 4.19
N PRO A 101 -8.84 16.18 4.59
CA PRO A 101 -8.42 15.15 3.64
C PRO A 101 -9.47 14.91 2.55
N ASP A 102 -9.01 14.66 1.34
CA ASP A 102 -9.90 14.20 0.27
C ASP A 102 -10.56 12.87 0.67
N GLU A 103 -11.88 12.79 0.48
CA GLU A 103 -12.60 11.52 0.53
C GLU A 103 -12.29 10.71 -0.75
N ALA A 104 -11.04 10.32 -0.93
CA ALA A 104 -10.70 9.41 -2.01
C ALA A 104 -11.26 8.03 -1.67
N PRO A 105 -12.21 7.49 -2.42
CA PRO A 105 -12.62 6.11 -2.21
C PRO A 105 -11.38 5.23 -2.37
N VAL A 106 -11.17 4.34 -1.40
CA VAL A 106 -10.26 3.21 -1.61
C VAL A 106 -10.69 2.58 -2.91
N THR A 107 -9.83 2.65 -3.93
CA THR A 107 -10.27 2.31 -5.27
C THR A 107 -10.76 0.86 -5.28
N ASP A 108 -11.97 0.64 -5.75
CA ASP A 108 -12.57 -0.70 -5.93
C ASP A 108 -11.59 -1.65 -6.64
N LYS A 109 -10.70 -1.10 -7.46
CA LYS A 109 -9.63 -1.82 -8.16
C LYS A 109 -8.63 -2.51 -7.22
N MET A 110 -8.20 -1.86 -6.12
CA MET A 110 -7.24 -2.47 -5.19
C MET A 110 -7.91 -3.54 -4.33
N MET A 111 -9.13 -3.28 -3.87
CA MET A 111 -9.91 -4.29 -3.14
C MET A 111 -10.30 -5.46 -4.06
N ALA A 112 -10.61 -5.19 -5.32
CA ALA A 112 -10.84 -6.22 -6.34
C ALA A 112 -9.57 -7.02 -6.62
N TRP A 113 -8.40 -6.37 -6.69
CA TRP A 113 -7.11 -7.05 -6.85
C TRP A 113 -6.82 -7.97 -5.64
N MET A 114 -6.92 -7.45 -4.41
CA MET A 114 -6.74 -8.23 -3.18
C MET A 114 -7.71 -9.41 -3.14
N GLY A 115 -8.99 -9.16 -3.42
CA GLY A 115 -10.02 -10.18 -3.48
C GLY A 115 -9.73 -11.25 -4.53
N THR A 116 -9.26 -10.85 -5.72
CA THR A 116 -8.87 -11.77 -6.79
C THR A 116 -7.68 -12.62 -6.36
N GLN A 117 -6.62 -12.01 -5.81
CA GLN A 117 -5.44 -12.74 -5.33
C GLN A 117 -5.82 -13.78 -4.27
N MET A 118 -6.59 -13.37 -3.26
CA MET A 118 -7.02 -14.27 -2.19
C MET A 118 -8.00 -15.35 -2.64
N ASN A 119 -8.88 -15.06 -3.61
CA ASN A 119 -9.89 -16.03 -4.08
C ASN A 119 -9.32 -17.02 -5.09
N THR A 120 -8.32 -16.61 -5.88
CA THR A 120 -7.63 -17.49 -6.84
C THR A 120 -6.51 -18.29 -6.22
N MET A 121 -6.11 -17.98 -4.97
CA MET A 121 -5.13 -18.77 -4.23
C MET A 121 -5.68 -20.16 -3.92
N THR A 122 -5.01 -21.17 -4.41
CA THR A 122 -5.23 -22.57 -4.03
C THR A 122 -4.61 -22.89 -2.67
N ASP A 123 -3.50 -22.23 -2.37
CA ASP A 123 -2.79 -22.31 -1.09
C ASP A 123 -3.20 -21.12 -0.20
N LYS A 124 -3.81 -21.40 0.94
CA LYS A 124 -4.24 -20.42 1.96
C LYS A 124 -3.37 -20.48 3.21
N SER A 125 -2.14 -20.98 3.07
CA SER A 125 -1.16 -21.02 4.16
C SER A 125 -0.81 -19.61 4.64
N ASN A 126 -0.32 -19.52 5.87
CA ASN A 126 0.21 -18.27 6.44
C ASN A 126 1.35 -17.71 5.58
N SER A 127 2.21 -18.59 5.03
CA SER A 127 3.28 -18.22 4.12
C SER A 127 2.76 -17.49 2.88
N LYS A 128 1.68 -17.98 2.27
CA LYS A 128 1.11 -17.35 1.08
C LYS A 128 0.42 -16.02 1.39
N ILE A 129 -0.21 -15.91 2.54
CA ILE A 129 -0.76 -14.64 3.03
C ILE A 129 0.36 -13.64 3.30
N ALA A 130 1.44 -14.08 3.94
CA ALA A 130 2.62 -13.23 4.21
C ALA A 130 3.24 -12.70 2.91
N GLU A 131 3.43 -13.55 1.89
CA GLU A 131 3.89 -13.12 0.56
C GLU A 131 3.04 -11.98 -0.01
N LEU A 132 1.71 -12.11 0.08
CA LEU A 132 0.79 -11.11 -0.45
C LEU A 132 0.89 -9.77 0.31
N MET A 133 1.00 -9.83 1.64
CA MET A 133 1.16 -8.65 2.48
C MET A 133 2.51 -7.95 2.23
N ILE A 134 3.59 -8.72 2.04
CA ILE A 134 4.92 -8.20 1.69
C ILE A 134 4.87 -7.48 0.34
N GLN A 135 4.26 -8.08 -0.68
CA GLN A 135 4.12 -7.46 -2.01
C GLN A 135 3.37 -6.14 -1.94
N GLY A 136 2.27 -6.08 -1.18
CA GLY A 136 1.52 -4.84 -0.97
C GLY A 136 2.35 -3.76 -0.28
N GLY A 137 3.10 -4.13 0.76
CA GLY A 137 3.99 -3.22 1.49
C GLY A 137 5.11 -2.67 0.61
N ASP A 138 5.77 -3.51 -0.20
CA ASP A 138 6.81 -3.08 -1.14
C ASP A 138 6.29 -2.05 -2.15
N MET A 139 5.08 -2.25 -2.69
CA MET A 139 4.44 -1.29 -3.58
C MET A 139 4.19 0.05 -2.87
N GLY A 140 3.74 0.02 -1.63
CA GLY A 140 3.54 1.21 -0.80
C GLY A 140 4.84 1.98 -0.56
N ILE A 141 5.92 1.26 -0.21
CA ILE A 141 7.26 1.86 0.01
C ILE A 141 7.75 2.54 -1.26
N ILE A 142 7.66 1.88 -2.42
CA ILE A 142 8.09 2.44 -3.70
C ILE A 142 7.34 3.73 -4.00
N LYS A 143 6.02 3.74 -3.82
CA LYS A 143 5.17 4.92 -4.03
C LYS A 143 5.60 6.09 -3.13
N CYS A 144 5.72 5.84 -1.82
CA CYS A 144 6.14 6.85 -0.85
C CYS A 144 7.55 7.38 -1.14
N GLN A 145 8.49 6.51 -1.54
CA GLN A 145 9.85 6.92 -1.88
C GLN A 145 9.89 7.81 -3.13
N LYS A 146 9.04 7.52 -4.12
CA LYS A 146 8.88 8.40 -5.30
C LYS A 146 8.35 9.77 -4.88
N LEU A 147 7.35 9.83 -4.00
CA LEU A 147 6.83 11.10 -3.47
C LEU A 147 7.91 11.93 -2.79
N LEU A 148 8.72 11.32 -1.92
CA LEU A 148 9.84 11.99 -1.25
C LEU A 148 10.85 12.57 -2.26
N ASN A 149 11.26 11.75 -3.23
CA ASN A 149 12.27 12.12 -4.21
C ASN A 149 11.82 13.24 -5.16
N HIS A 150 10.54 13.25 -5.54
CA HIS A 150 10.00 14.23 -6.47
C HIS A 150 9.60 15.55 -5.80
N ASN A 151 9.47 15.56 -4.46
CA ASN A 151 8.96 16.71 -3.71
C ASN A 151 9.95 17.21 -2.63
N PRO A 152 11.18 17.58 -2.99
CA PRO A 152 12.20 18.00 -2.02
C PRO A 152 11.83 19.27 -1.25
N ARG A 153 10.89 20.07 -1.79
CA ARG A 153 10.42 21.33 -1.19
C ARG A 153 9.22 21.16 -0.25
N ALA A 154 8.71 19.95 -0.09
CA ALA A 154 7.64 19.70 0.88
C ALA A 154 8.08 20.08 2.30
N ASP A 155 7.12 20.49 3.13
CA ASP A 155 7.36 20.90 4.51
C ASP A 155 7.91 19.73 5.34
N GLU A 156 8.86 20.04 6.23
CA GLU A 156 9.48 19.02 7.09
C GLU A 156 8.49 18.19 7.89
N PRO A 157 7.40 18.73 8.49
CA PRO A 157 6.41 17.90 9.18
C PRO A 157 5.75 16.86 8.27
N VAL A 158 5.48 17.22 7.00
CA VAL A 158 4.87 16.33 6.01
C VAL A 158 5.87 15.23 5.60
N LYS A 159 7.11 15.60 5.31
CA LYS A 159 8.19 14.65 5.01
C LYS A 159 8.42 13.67 6.16
N ASN A 160 8.35 14.15 7.41
CA ASN A 160 8.50 13.30 8.59
C ASN A 160 7.38 12.26 8.69
N ILE A 161 6.11 12.63 8.45
CA ILE A 161 5.00 11.68 8.43
C ILE A 161 5.22 10.63 7.34
N LEU A 162 5.63 11.05 6.14
CA LEU A 162 5.89 10.15 5.02
C LEU A 162 7.04 9.17 5.30
N ASN A 163 8.14 9.66 5.90
CA ASN A 163 9.28 8.82 6.29
C ASN A 163 8.91 7.80 7.38
N ASP A 164 8.12 8.23 8.37
CA ASP A 164 7.65 7.34 9.42
C ASP A 164 6.73 6.26 8.85
N PHE A 165 5.88 6.61 7.89
CA PHE A 165 5.03 5.65 7.20
C PHE A 165 5.84 4.64 6.38
N VAL A 166 6.88 5.07 5.68
CA VAL A 166 7.82 4.16 5.00
C VAL A 166 8.52 3.24 5.99
N THR A 167 8.95 3.77 7.13
CA THR A 167 9.61 2.99 8.18
C THR A 167 8.66 1.95 8.77
N LEU A 168 7.41 2.33 9.02
CA LEU A 168 6.37 1.41 9.48
C LEU A 168 6.19 0.25 8.48
N GLN A 169 6.00 0.54 7.19
CA GLN A 169 5.83 -0.49 6.17
C GLN A 169 7.04 -1.44 6.06
N LYS A 170 8.27 -0.92 6.19
CA LYS A 170 9.48 -1.76 6.22
C LYS A 170 9.48 -2.72 7.41
N ASN A 171 9.09 -2.22 8.59
CA ASN A 171 8.99 -3.05 9.79
C ASN A 171 7.91 -4.12 9.63
N ASP A 172 6.76 -3.77 9.04
CA ASP A 172 5.66 -4.70 8.78
C ASP A 172 6.11 -5.84 7.86
N ILE A 173 6.86 -5.53 6.79
CA ILE A 173 7.45 -6.52 5.90
C ILE A 173 8.38 -7.47 6.67
N GLU A 174 9.27 -6.94 7.52
CA GLU A 174 10.17 -7.77 8.32
C GLU A 174 9.41 -8.69 9.31
N GLN A 175 8.28 -8.22 9.86
CA GLN A 175 7.43 -9.07 10.69
C GLN A 175 6.74 -10.16 9.84
N MET A 176 6.22 -9.82 8.65
CA MET A 176 5.57 -10.80 7.77
C MET A 176 6.53 -11.87 7.26
N LYS A 177 7.81 -11.57 7.05
CA LYS A 177 8.84 -12.55 6.65
C LYS A 177 8.97 -13.73 7.62
N LYS A 178 8.59 -13.57 8.88
CA LYS A 178 8.64 -14.65 9.88
C LYS A 178 7.62 -15.76 9.61
N PHE A 179 6.65 -15.51 8.72
CA PHE A 179 5.60 -16.46 8.37
C PHE A 179 5.80 -17.10 6.97
N LEU A 180 6.92 -16.81 6.29
CA LEU A 180 7.29 -17.40 4.98
C LEU A 180 7.75 -18.89 5.07
#